data_48f19d217a421900afdbe88983a413c7
#
_entry.id   48f19d217a421900afdbe88983a413c7
#
_cell.length_a   1.000
_cell.length_b   1.000
_cell.length_c   1.000
_cell.angle_alpha   90.00
_cell.angle_beta   90.00
_cell.angle_gamma   90.00
#
_symmetry.space_group_name_H-M   'P 1'
#
loop_
_entity.id
_entity.type
_entity.pdbx_description
1 polymer ?
#
loop_
_entity_poly.entity_id
_entity_poly.type
_entity_poly.pdbx_seq_one_letter_code
_entity_poly.pdbx_strand_id
1 'polypeptide(L)'
;MSRLSSWLLTAIAMATAASYWLYIHTGQRDSVPYAAAQKADLTIRQPRWTLFDGQGDIATQLHAQRLQRWAGEQAARLIQPRLSIWDQQQRLWRVHARSGRIYPANQPLLLEQEVIMRQEPETDGLLLQTTRLRIDRNGDSVETDESVVLPAGSWNFTATGLSANLGRQRLELLAQVRGIHE
;
A
#
# COMPACT_ATOMS: atom_id res chain seq x y z
N MET A 1 -9.83 -75.91 27.91
CA MET A 1 -9.34 -75.16 26.77
C MET A 1 -9.86 -73.72 26.69
N SER A 2 -10.26 -73.07 27.79
CA SER A 2 -10.94 -71.75 27.78
C SER A 2 -10.17 -70.59 28.45
N ARG A 3 -8.97 -70.81 28.94
CA ARG A 3 -8.18 -69.77 29.58
C ARG A 3 -7.17 -68.99 28.61
N LEU A 4 -6.78 -69.63 27.55
CA LEU A 4 -5.89 -69.03 26.56
C LEU A 4 -6.59 -67.99 25.63
N SER A 5 -7.91 -68.21 25.40
CA SER A 5 -8.65 -67.27 24.52
C SER A 5 -8.98 -65.92 25.20
N SER A 6 -9.17 -65.92 26.53
CA SER A 6 -9.49 -64.70 27.29
C SER A 6 -8.26 -63.76 27.38
N TRP A 7 -7.04 -64.33 27.51
CA TRP A 7 -5.81 -63.54 27.55
C TRP A 7 -5.48 -62.90 26.19
N LEU A 8 -5.76 -63.59 25.09
CA LEU A 8 -5.61 -63.03 23.75
C LEU A 8 -6.59 -61.87 23.48
N LEU A 9 -7.84 -62.01 23.95
CA LEU A 9 -8.83 -60.93 23.80
C LEU A 9 -8.48 -59.68 24.62
N THR A 10 -7.96 -59.86 25.84
CA THR A 10 -7.51 -58.72 26.66
C THR A 10 -6.26 -58.03 26.08
N ALA A 11 -5.31 -58.79 25.51
CA ALA A 11 -4.15 -58.25 24.87
C ALA A 11 -4.52 -57.41 23.59
N ILE A 12 -5.46 -57.91 22.80
CA ILE A 12 -5.97 -57.18 21.62
C ILE A 12 -6.70 -55.90 22.03
N ALA A 13 -7.54 -55.96 23.08
CA ALA A 13 -8.24 -54.79 23.60
C ALA A 13 -7.27 -53.72 24.13
N MET A 14 -6.19 -54.10 24.83
CA MET A 14 -5.17 -53.17 25.27
C MET A 14 -4.35 -52.56 24.09
N ALA A 15 -4.02 -53.36 23.10
CA ALA A 15 -3.29 -52.87 21.91
C ALA A 15 -4.12 -51.87 21.10
N THR A 16 -5.42 -52.14 20.95
CA THR A 16 -6.33 -51.20 20.27
C THR A 16 -6.54 -49.92 21.08
N ALA A 17 -6.69 -50.00 22.40
CA ALA A 17 -6.79 -48.84 23.27
C ALA A 17 -5.51 -48.00 23.26
N ALA A 18 -4.33 -48.63 23.30
CA ALA A 18 -3.03 -47.97 23.21
C ALA A 18 -2.83 -47.30 21.84
N SER A 19 -3.19 -47.98 20.74
CA SER A 19 -3.12 -47.37 19.38
C SER A 19 -4.08 -46.18 19.25
N TYR A 20 -5.27 -46.27 19.80
CA TYR A 20 -6.24 -45.18 19.77
C TYR A 20 -5.79 -44.02 20.64
N TRP A 21 -5.18 -44.27 21.80
CA TRP A 21 -4.60 -43.27 22.67
C TRP A 21 -3.39 -42.56 21.99
N LEU A 22 -2.53 -43.33 21.34
CA LEU A 22 -1.43 -42.79 20.56
C LEU A 22 -1.96 -41.92 19.38
N TYR A 23 -2.97 -42.40 18.67
CA TYR A 23 -3.60 -41.68 17.56
C TYR A 23 -4.12 -40.30 17.99
N ILE A 24 -4.83 -40.26 19.14
CA ILE A 24 -5.34 -38.99 19.69
C ILE A 24 -4.20 -38.07 20.16
N HIS A 25 -3.14 -38.60 20.79
CA HIS A 25 -2.07 -37.80 21.34
C HIS A 25 -0.99 -37.40 20.30
N THR A 26 -0.84 -38.19 19.27
CA THR A 26 0.11 -37.82 18.17
C THR A 26 -0.60 -37.05 17.04
N GLY A 27 -1.94 -37.13 16.97
CA GLY A 27 -2.74 -36.34 16.03
C GLY A 27 -2.87 -34.85 16.41
N GLN A 28 -2.67 -34.51 17.69
CA GLN A 28 -2.44 -33.11 18.13
C GLN A 28 -0.92 -32.82 18.20
N ARG A 29 -0.22 -33.01 17.10
CA ARG A 29 0.84 -32.08 16.84
C ARG A 29 0.12 -30.75 16.67
N ASP A 30 0.21 -29.91 17.69
CA ASP A 30 0.03 -28.49 17.54
C ASP A 30 0.82 -28.12 16.28
N SER A 31 0.13 -28.01 15.17
CA SER A 31 0.55 -27.08 14.15
C SER A 31 0.52 -25.76 14.90
N VAL A 32 1.63 -25.44 15.59
CA VAL A 32 1.99 -24.07 15.86
C VAL A 32 1.69 -23.41 14.53
N PRO A 33 0.71 -22.50 14.44
CA PRO A 33 0.62 -21.72 13.24
C PRO A 33 1.98 -21.01 13.21
N TYR A 34 2.92 -21.62 12.48
CA TYR A 34 4.01 -20.89 11.91
C TYR A 34 3.23 -19.76 11.25
N ALA A 35 3.27 -18.60 11.89
CA ALA A 35 2.80 -17.37 11.26
C ALA A 35 3.62 -17.36 9.98
N ALA A 36 3.07 -18.01 8.98
CA ALA A 36 3.65 -18.09 7.67
C ALA A 36 3.77 -16.62 7.34
N ALA A 37 4.98 -16.13 7.46
CA ALA A 37 5.30 -14.78 6.99
C ALA A 37 4.68 -14.79 5.62
N GLN A 38 3.52 -14.11 5.48
CA GLN A 38 2.66 -14.24 4.31
C GLN A 38 3.55 -13.87 3.14
N LYS A 39 4.09 -14.91 2.50
CA LYS A 39 4.99 -14.72 1.37
C LYS A 39 4.16 -14.10 0.29
N ALA A 40 4.57 -12.93 -0.17
CA ALA A 40 3.89 -12.28 -1.27
C ALA A 40 3.82 -13.26 -2.45
N ASP A 41 2.64 -13.48 -3.00
CA ASP A 41 2.41 -14.34 -4.17
C ASP A 41 2.98 -13.71 -5.44
N LEU A 42 3.07 -12.38 -5.46
CA LEU A 42 3.69 -11.62 -6.52
C LEU A 42 4.67 -10.60 -5.93
N THR A 43 5.91 -10.61 -6.43
CA THR A 43 6.92 -9.59 -6.13
C THR A 43 7.58 -9.15 -7.43
N ILE A 44 7.47 -7.86 -7.73
CA ILE A 44 8.14 -7.23 -8.87
C ILE A 44 9.20 -6.27 -8.32
N ARG A 45 10.42 -6.38 -8.80
CA ARG A 45 11.51 -5.46 -8.45
C ARG A 45 11.60 -4.35 -9.48
N GLN A 46 11.77 -3.12 -9.01
CA GLN A 46 11.92 -1.91 -9.84
C GLN A 46 10.81 -1.78 -10.90
N PRO A 47 9.53 -1.95 -10.53
CA PRO A 47 8.44 -1.78 -11.48
C PRO A 47 8.45 -0.35 -12.03
N ARG A 48 8.10 -0.24 -13.31
CA ARG A 48 7.91 1.02 -14.00
C ARG A 48 6.63 0.96 -14.83
N TRP A 49 5.78 1.95 -14.69
CA TRP A 49 4.58 2.12 -15.52
C TRP A 49 4.61 3.50 -16.15
N THR A 50 4.18 3.56 -17.40
CA THR A 50 3.98 4.80 -18.12
C THR A 50 2.56 4.80 -18.65
N LEU A 51 1.81 5.87 -18.35
CA LEU A 51 0.50 6.15 -18.91
C LEU A 51 0.65 7.27 -19.91
N PHE A 52 -0.04 7.14 -21.02
CA PHE A 52 -0.09 8.12 -22.07
C PHE A 52 -1.47 8.78 -22.09
N ASP A 53 -1.55 10.01 -22.48
CA ASP A 53 -2.79 10.74 -22.71
C ASP A 53 -3.44 10.36 -24.05
N GLY A 54 -4.57 10.99 -24.38
CA GLY A 54 -5.28 10.75 -25.65
C GLY A 54 -4.55 11.24 -26.90
N GLN A 55 -3.46 11.99 -26.74
CA GLN A 55 -2.62 12.50 -27.83
C GLN A 55 -1.36 11.66 -28.04
N GLY A 56 -1.08 10.74 -27.11
CA GLY A 56 0.07 9.86 -27.13
C GLY A 56 1.29 10.41 -26.34
N ASP A 57 1.12 11.52 -25.64
CA ASP A 57 2.14 12.09 -24.78
C ASP A 57 2.13 11.42 -23.42
N ILE A 58 3.27 11.46 -22.72
CA ILE A 58 3.39 10.88 -21.40
C ILE A 58 2.62 11.73 -20.40
N ALA A 59 1.54 11.19 -19.84
CA ALA A 59 0.75 11.83 -18.80
C ALA A 59 1.30 11.51 -17.40
N THR A 60 1.67 10.24 -17.16
CA THR A 60 2.11 9.81 -15.83
C THR A 60 3.15 8.70 -15.92
N GLN A 61 4.18 8.80 -15.08
CA GLN A 61 5.15 7.72 -14.87
C GLN A 61 5.22 7.36 -13.39
N LEU A 62 5.07 6.08 -13.08
CA LEU A 62 5.22 5.53 -11.75
C LEU A 62 6.42 4.58 -11.70
N HIS A 63 7.31 4.82 -10.77
CA HIS A 63 8.41 3.94 -10.41
C HIS A 63 8.28 3.53 -8.96
N ALA A 64 8.73 2.32 -8.61
CA ALA A 64 8.89 1.93 -7.22
C ALA A 64 10.10 1.02 -7.06
N GLN A 65 10.64 0.93 -5.85
CA GLN A 65 11.70 -0.02 -5.55
C GLN A 65 11.19 -1.46 -5.65
N ARG A 66 9.95 -1.69 -5.18
CA ARG A 66 9.31 -3.00 -5.19
C ARG A 66 7.79 -2.87 -5.19
N LEU A 67 7.15 -3.82 -5.86
CA LEU A 67 5.73 -4.08 -5.72
C LEU A 67 5.55 -5.46 -5.13
N GLN A 68 4.65 -5.58 -4.17
CA GLN A 68 4.30 -6.84 -3.52
C GLN A 68 2.78 -6.96 -3.42
N ARG A 69 2.26 -8.15 -3.72
CA ARG A 69 0.86 -8.50 -3.52
C ARG A 69 0.79 -9.84 -2.79
N TRP A 70 -0.13 -9.95 -1.86
CA TRP A 70 -0.41 -11.17 -1.11
C TRP A 70 -1.70 -11.80 -1.59
N ALA A 71 -1.78 -13.12 -1.50
CA ALA A 71 -2.98 -13.86 -1.87
C ALA A 71 -4.18 -13.35 -1.06
N GLY A 72 -5.30 -13.10 -1.75
CA GLY A 72 -6.52 -12.55 -1.13
C GLY A 72 -6.54 -11.04 -0.95
N GLU A 73 -5.44 -10.31 -1.13
CA GLU A 73 -5.43 -8.85 -1.11
C GLU A 73 -5.80 -8.27 -2.48
N GLN A 74 -6.70 -7.28 -2.49
CA GLN A 74 -7.05 -6.56 -3.71
C GLN A 74 -5.98 -5.56 -4.12
N ALA A 75 -5.31 -4.94 -3.13
CA ALA A 75 -4.28 -3.95 -3.37
C ALA A 75 -2.89 -4.57 -3.44
N ALA A 76 -2.04 -4.06 -4.33
CA ALA A 76 -0.61 -4.30 -4.30
C ALA A 76 0.10 -3.17 -3.55
N ARG A 77 1.04 -3.52 -2.67
CA ARG A 77 1.86 -2.55 -1.93
C ARG A 77 3.06 -2.12 -2.77
N LEU A 78 3.30 -0.83 -2.79
CA LEU A 78 4.48 -0.20 -3.38
C LEU A 78 5.47 0.20 -2.28
N ILE A 79 6.74 -0.03 -2.50
CA ILE A 79 7.83 0.39 -1.63
C ILE A 79 8.61 1.49 -2.34
N GLN A 80 8.75 2.64 -1.70
CA GLN A 80 9.39 3.84 -2.21
C GLN A 80 8.86 4.24 -3.59
N PRO A 81 7.53 4.45 -3.74
CA PRO A 81 6.97 4.93 -5.00
C PRO A 81 7.46 6.36 -5.31
N ARG A 82 7.73 6.59 -6.57
CA ARG A 82 8.02 7.89 -7.17
C ARG A 82 7.13 8.06 -8.38
N LEU A 83 6.39 9.14 -8.41
CA LEU A 83 5.44 9.45 -9.45
C LEU A 83 5.82 10.77 -10.12
N SER A 84 5.80 10.79 -11.43
CA SER A 84 5.91 11.98 -12.26
C SER A 84 4.60 12.15 -13.01
N ILE A 85 3.99 13.33 -12.90
CA ILE A 85 2.71 13.66 -13.52
C ILE A 85 2.96 14.90 -14.38
N TRP A 86 2.57 14.86 -15.65
CA TRP A 86 2.53 16.02 -16.53
C TRP A 86 1.10 16.50 -16.62
N ASP A 87 0.88 17.75 -16.22
CA ASP A 87 -0.45 18.34 -16.34
C ASP A 87 -0.73 18.83 -17.78
N GLN A 88 -1.94 19.32 -18.01
CA GLN A 88 -2.37 19.78 -19.34
C GLN A 88 -1.53 20.94 -19.89
N GLN A 89 -0.78 21.65 -19.04
CA GLN A 89 0.17 22.69 -19.42
C GLN A 89 1.61 22.18 -19.51
N GLN A 90 1.81 20.87 -19.53
CA GLN A 90 3.13 20.22 -19.59
C GLN A 90 4.03 20.53 -18.38
N ARG A 91 3.48 20.97 -17.26
CA ARG A 91 4.24 21.16 -16.02
C ARG A 91 4.41 19.81 -15.33
N LEU A 92 5.62 19.59 -14.84
CA LEU A 92 5.98 18.36 -14.18
C LEU A 92 5.73 18.45 -12.67
N TRP A 93 4.95 17.51 -12.16
CA TRP A 93 4.75 17.28 -10.74
C TRP A 93 5.46 16.01 -10.33
N ARG A 94 6.30 16.09 -9.31
CA ARG A 94 6.96 14.92 -8.73
C ARG A 94 6.40 14.62 -7.35
N VAL A 95 6.01 13.37 -7.16
CA VAL A 95 5.51 12.89 -5.87
C VAL A 95 6.35 11.69 -5.44
N HIS A 96 6.74 11.65 -4.18
CA HIS A 96 7.37 10.49 -3.59
C HIS A 96 6.81 10.21 -2.21
N ALA A 97 6.88 8.94 -1.78
CA ALA A 97 6.45 8.47 -0.48
C ALA A 97 7.30 7.27 -0.03
N ARG A 98 7.21 6.89 1.23
CA ARG A 98 7.82 5.63 1.70
C ARG A 98 7.07 4.40 1.23
N SER A 99 5.75 4.48 1.18
CA SER A 99 4.90 3.36 0.76
C SER A 99 3.70 3.86 -0.04
N GLY A 100 3.05 2.94 -0.70
CA GLY A 100 1.80 3.21 -1.41
C GLY A 100 1.02 1.94 -1.64
N ARG A 101 -0.22 2.08 -2.08
CA ARG A 101 -1.09 1.00 -2.50
C ARG A 101 -1.69 1.31 -3.85
N ILE A 102 -1.59 0.34 -4.74
CA ILE A 102 -2.25 0.39 -6.04
C ILE A 102 -3.34 -0.66 -6.08
N TYR A 103 -4.52 -0.25 -6.46
CA TYR A 103 -5.71 -1.09 -6.54
C TYR A 103 -6.01 -1.44 -7.99
N PRO A 104 -6.61 -2.62 -8.27
CA PRO A 104 -7.12 -2.92 -9.60
C PRO A 104 -8.30 -2.00 -9.95
N ALA A 105 -8.54 -1.85 -11.25
CA ALA A 105 -9.62 -1.00 -11.79
C ALA A 105 -9.49 0.50 -11.47
N ASN A 106 -10.62 1.23 -11.44
CA ASN A 106 -10.67 2.70 -11.41
C ASN A 106 -10.42 3.33 -10.02
N GLN A 107 -9.75 2.65 -9.11
CA GLN A 107 -9.46 3.19 -7.79
C GLN A 107 -8.21 4.08 -7.80
N PRO A 108 -8.15 5.12 -6.94
CA PRO A 108 -7.00 6.00 -6.85
C PRO A 108 -5.75 5.29 -6.32
N LEU A 109 -4.59 5.77 -6.73
CA LEU A 109 -3.31 5.43 -6.10
C LEU A 109 -3.26 6.10 -4.72
N LEU A 110 -3.00 5.30 -3.70
CA LEU A 110 -2.81 5.78 -2.34
C LEU A 110 -1.32 5.80 -2.02
N LEU A 111 -0.77 6.98 -1.71
CA LEU A 111 0.58 7.17 -1.20
C LEU A 111 0.54 7.40 0.30
N GLU A 112 1.48 6.81 1.03
CA GLU A 112 1.48 6.82 2.50
C GLU A 112 2.89 6.99 3.03
N GLN A 113 3.00 7.67 4.16
CA GLN A 113 4.23 7.93 4.90
C GLN A 113 5.20 8.87 4.15
N GLU A 114 5.44 10.03 4.74
CA GLU A 114 6.38 11.03 4.21
C GLU A 114 6.10 11.36 2.73
N VAL A 115 4.85 11.70 2.44
CA VAL A 115 4.46 12.08 1.09
C VAL A 115 4.92 13.51 0.83
N ILE A 116 5.74 13.68 -0.19
CA ILE A 116 6.20 14.99 -0.66
C ILE A 116 5.83 15.11 -2.13
N MET A 117 5.10 16.16 -2.46
CA MET A 117 4.73 16.52 -3.82
C MET A 117 5.29 17.88 -4.14
N ARG A 118 5.96 18.02 -5.29
CA ARG A 118 6.53 19.29 -5.77
C ARG A 118 6.24 19.52 -7.23
N GLN A 119 6.06 20.77 -7.59
CA GLN A 119 6.01 21.20 -8.98
C GLN A 119 7.41 21.59 -9.45
N GLU A 120 7.78 21.23 -10.66
CA GLU A 120 9.04 21.68 -11.29
C GLU A 120 8.76 22.75 -12.38
N PRO A 121 9.63 23.76 -12.53
CA PRO A 121 10.88 24.01 -11.78
C PRO A 121 10.62 24.50 -10.35
N GLU A 122 11.56 24.22 -9.47
CA GLU A 122 11.46 24.48 -8.02
C GLU A 122 11.42 25.97 -7.63
N THR A 123 11.84 26.88 -8.51
CA THR A 123 12.11 28.30 -8.19
C THR A 123 10.87 29.06 -7.70
N ASP A 124 9.66 28.65 -8.13
CA ASP A 124 8.37 29.19 -7.68
C ASP A 124 7.33 28.07 -7.55
N GLY A 125 7.79 26.83 -7.51
CA GLY A 125 6.95 25.65 -7.54
C GLY A 125 6.30 25.34 -6.20
N LEU A 126 5.07 24.86 -6.23
CA LEU A 126 4.36 24.39 -5.05
C LEU A 126 5.10 23.20 -4.45
N LEU A 127 5.31 23.24 -3.13
CA LEU A 127 5.75 22.11 -2.32
C LEU A 127 4.63 21.73 -1.34
N LEU A 128 4.24 20.49 -1.33
CA LEU A 128 3.24 19.91 -0.41
C LEU A 128 3.87 18.76 0.37
N GLN A 129 3.69 18.77 1.68
CA GLN A 129 4.10 17.67 2.55
C GLN A 129 2.88 17.16 3.33
N THR A 130 2.71 15.84 3.38
CA THR A 130 1.61 15.19 4.11
C THR A 130 1.98 13.74 4.47
N THR A 131 1.14 13.08 5.26
CA THR A 131 1.34 11.67 5.61
C THR A 131 0.62 10.70 4.67
N ARG A 132 -0.41 11.17 3.97
CA ARG A 132 -1.22 10.37 3.04
C ARG A 132 -1.69 11.24 1.88
N LEU A 133 -1.73 10.67 0.68
CA LEU A 133 -2.20 11.35 -0.52
C LEU A 133 -2.90 10.37 -1.45
N ARG A 134 -4.10 10.70 -1.86
CA ARG A 134 -4.84 10.01 -2.92
C ARG A 134 -4.62 10.74 -4.23
N ILE A 135 -4.26 10.01 -5.27
CA ILE A 135 -4.07 10.54 -6.61
C ILE A 135 -4.99 9.74 -7.53
N ASP A 136 -5.81 10.42 -8.28
CA ASP A 136 -6.68 9.77 -9.26
C ASP A 136 -5.85 9.11 -10.38
N ARG A 137 -6.50 8.29 -11.17
CA ARG A 137 -5.81 7.47 -12.17
C ARG A 137 -5.16 8.28 -13.28
N ASN A 138 -5.72 9.43 -13.62
CA ASN A 138 -5.21 10.31 -14.66
C ASN A 138 -4.10 11.24 -14.13
N GLY A 139 -3.97 11.34 -12.81
CA GLY A 139 -3.06 12.29 -12.16
C GLY A 139 -3.61 13.71 -12.07
N ASP A 140 -4.84 13.93 -12.51
CA ASP A 140 -5.45 15.27 -12.54
C ASP A 140 -5.90 15.74 -11.15
N SER A 141 -6.34 14.82 -10.29
CA SER A 141 -6.89 15.12 -8.96
C SER A 141 -6.03 14.51 -7.85
N VAL A 142 -5.79 15.33 -6.84
CA VAL A 142 -4.99 14.97 -5.66
C VAL A 142 -5.76 15.37 -4.42
N GLU A 143 -5.90 14.45 -3.47
CA GLU A 143 -6.70 14.67 -2.26
C GLU A 143 -6.04 14.07 -1.03
N THR A 144 -6.20 14.74 0.10
CA THR A 144 -5.86 14.21 1.42
C THR A 144 -6.80 14.76 2.48
N ASP A 145 -7.08 13.95 3.50
CA ASP A 145 -7.80 14.34 4.71
C ASP A 145 -6.82 14.62 5.88
N GLU A 146 -5.54 14.34 5.66
CA GLU A 146 -4.49 14.47 6.67
C GLU A 146 -3.99 15.92 6.78
N SER A 147 -3.15 16.16 7.79
CA SER A 147 -2.46 17.44 7.91
C SER A 147 -1.53 17.69 6.73
N VAL A 148 -1.54 18.89 6.22
CA VAL A 148 -0.69 19.33 5.11
C VAL A 148 0.17 20.53 5.53
N VAL A 149 1.37 20.59 4.97
CA VAL A 149 2.30 21.72 5.09
C VAL A 149 2.67 22.17 3.68
N LEU A 150 2.50 23.47 3.42
CA LEU A 150 2.81 24.10 2.13
C LEU A 150 3.75 25.30 2.37
N PRO A 151 5.05 25.09 2.27
CA PRO A 151 5.99 26.20 2.22
C PRO A 151 5.82 26.98 0.90
N ALA A 152 5.71 28.28 0.98
CA ALA A 152 5.58 29.21 -0.16
C ALA A 152 6.40 30.48 0.08
N GLY A 153 7.65 30.48 -0.38
CA GLY A 153 8.59 31.55 -0.10
C GLY A 153 8.86 31.70 1.40
N SER A 154 8.61 32.90 1.96
CA SER A 154 8.69 33.18 3.40
C SER A 154 7.39 32.84 4.17
N TRP A 155 6.42 32.22 3.53
CA TRP A 155 5.19 31.78 4.19
C TRP A 155 5.16 30.26 4.36
N ASN A 156 4.73 29.83 5.54
CA ASN A 156 4.40 28.43 5.83
C ASN A 156 2.90 28.30 6.07
N PHE A 157 2.20 27.63 5.17
CA PHE A 157 0.78 27.31 5.36
C PHE A 157 0.63 25.90 5.92
N THR A 158 -0.25 25.75 6.91
CA THR A 158 -0.68 24.46 7.43
C THR A 158 -2.18 24.36 7.35
N ALA A 159 -2.71 23.17 7.07
CA ALA A 159 -4.14 22.92 7.04
C ALA A 159 -4.43 21.45 7.36
N THR A 160 -5.70 21.13 7.59
CA THR A 160 -6.20 19.76 7.65
C THR A 160 -7.06 19.51 6.42
N GLY A 161 -6.61 18.59 5.60
CA GLY A 161 -7.26 18.28 4.33
C GLY A 161 -6.89 19.23 3.20
N LEU A 162 -6.75 18.66 2.02
CA LEU A 162 -6.46 19.36 0.78
C LEU A 162 -7.15 18.64 -0.39
N SER A 163 -7.72 19.42 -1.30
CA SER A 163 -8.15 18.95 -2.61
C SER A 163 -7.50 19.81 -3.68
N ALA A 164 -6.87 19.20 -4.67
CA ALA A 164 -6.26 19.92 -5.76
C ALA A 164 -6.61 19.27 -7.11
N ASN A 165 -6.88 20.13 -8.10
CA ASN A 165 -6.99 19.74 -9.49
C ASN A 165 -5.80 20.34 -10.25
N LEU A 166 -4.87 19.51 -10.66
CA LEU A 166 -3.61 19.93 -11.29
C LEU A 166 -3.85 20.54 -12.67
N GLY A 167 -4.73 19.93 -13.45
CA GLY A 167 -5.08 20.42 -14.79
C GLY A 167 -5.73 21.82 -14.77
N ARG A 168 -6.55 22.08 -13.75
CA ARG A 168 -7.24 23.39 -13.56
C ARG A 168 -6.48 24.36 -12.68
N GLN A 169 -5.31 24.00 -12.16
CA GLN A 169 -4.51 24.81 -11.23
C GLN A 169 -5.28 25.30 -9.99
N ARG A 170 -6.20 24.47 -9.53
CA ARG A 170 -7.02 24.77 -8.35
C ARG A 170 -6.56 23.96 -7.18
N LEU A 171 -6.26 24.64 -6.08
CA LEU A 171 -5.91 24.03 -4.80
C LEU A 171 -6.82 24.62 -3.72
N GLU A 172 -7.43 23.75 -2.93
CA GLU A 172 -8.30 24.10 -1.83
C GLU A 172 -7.78 23.47 -0.54
N LEU A 173 -7.57 24.30 0.47
CA LEU A 173 -7.30 23.86 1.83
C LEU A 173 -8.63 23.76 2.58
N LEU A 174 -8.93 22.61 3.19
CA LEU A 174 -10.29 22.30 3.62
C LEU A 174 -10.61 22.83 5.02
N ALA A 175 -9.70 22.70 5.98
CA ALA A 175 -9.97 23.08 7.35
C ALA A 175 -8.70 23.54 8.09
N GLN A 176 -8.87 24.26 9.19
CA GLN A 176 -7.82 24.70 10.14
C GLN A 176 -6.63 25.39 9.46
N VAL A 177 -6.91 26.20 8.46
CA VAL A 177 -5.87 26.89 7.69
C VAL A 177 -5.16 27.94 8.56
N ARG A 178 -3.83 27.85 8.61
CA ARG A 178 -2.96 28.82 9.29
C ARG A 178 -1.81 29.19 8.38
N GLY A 179 -1.47 30.46 8.30
CA GLY A 179 -0.28 30.97 7.61
C GLY A 179 0.65 31.65 8.63
N ILE A 180 1.93 31.32 8.59
CA ILE A 180 2.99 31.94 9.39
C ILE A 180 4.00 32.53 8.43
N HIS A 181 4.38 33.78 8.64
CA HIS A 181 5.43 34.45 7.90
C HIS A 181 6.73 34.40 8.72
N GLU A 182 7.80 33.89 8.12
CA GLU A 182 9.14 33.87 8.70
C GLU A 182 10.01 35.00 8.19
#